data_1f346b5cf4241b38842bdf3acb702f8c
#
_entry.id   1f346b5cf4241b38842bdf3acb702f8c
#
_cell.length_a   1.000
_cell.length_b   1.000
_cell.length_c   1.000
_cell.angle_alpha   90.00
_cell.angle_beta   90.00
_cell.angle_gamma   90.00
#
_symmetry.space_group_name_H-M   'P 1'
#
loop_
_entity.id
_entity.type
_entity.pdbx_description
1 polymer ?
#
loop_
_entity_poly.entity_id
_entity_poly.type
_entity_poly.pdbx_seq_one_letter_code
_entity_poly.pdbx_strand_id
1 'polypeptide(L)' 'MTKTLHAMVKNGPESLMRITGLMKRRGCEVKSLSLELDEDSSMSTLVITLVANDDEMDNIIMQMRRFQDVFQL' A
#
# COMPACT_ATOMS: atom_id res chain seq x y z
N MET A 1 -10.88 -4.24 -12.69
CA MET A 1 -11.76 -4.15 -11.50
C MET A 1 -11.09 -3.29 -10.45
N THR A 2 -11.86 -2.43 -9.80
CA THR A 2 -11.30 -1.52 -8.80
C THR A 2 -11.22 -2.21 -7.44
N LYS A 3 -10.06 -2.15 -6.81
CA LYS A 3 -9.81 -2.74 -5.49
C LYS A 3 -9.27 -1.67 -4.55
N THR A 4 -9.59 -1.79 -3.27
CA THR A 4 -9.09 -0.88 -2.24
C THR A 4 -8.25 -1.67 -1.24
N LEU A 5 -7.04 -1.17 -1.00
CA LEU A 5 -6.08 -1.78 -0.08
C LEU A 5 -5.89 -0.86 1.11
N HIS A 6 -6.00 -1.44 2.31
CA HIS A 6 -5.73 -0.74 3.57
C HIS A 6 -4.49 -1.34 4.21
N ALA A 7 -3.57 -0.51 4.64
CA ALA A 7 -2.35 -0.98 5.28
C ALA A 7 -1.97 -0.05 6.43
N MET A 8 -1.41 -0.64 7.50
CA MET A 8 -0.78 0.13 8.57
C MET A 8 0.72 0.04 8.36
N VAL A 9 1.37 1.18 8.27
CA VAL A 9 2.79 1.26 7.94
C VAL A 9 3.54 2.14 8.92
N LYS A 10 4.81 1.83 9.11
CA LYS A 10 5.75 2.65 9.85
C LYS A 10 6.51 3.51 8.84
N ASN A 11 7.05 4.67 9.29
CA ASN A 11 7.80 5.56 8.39
C ASN A 11 6.99 5.85 7.12
N GLY A 12 5.80 6.43 7.32
CA GLY A 12 4.80 6.61 6.28
C GLY A 12 5.32 7.03 4.92
N PRO A 13 6.09 8.15 4.81
CA PRO A 13 6.58 8.59 3.51
C PRO A 13 7.49 7.58 2.81
N GLU A 14 8.38 6.91 3.54
CA GLU A 14 9.26 5.90 2.96
C GLU A 14 8.48 4.66 2.51
N SER A 15 7.56 4.21 3.35
CA SER A 15 6.69 3.07 3.00
C SER A 15 5.85 3.38 1.78
N LEU A 16 5.32 4.60 1.70
CA LEU A 16 4.56 5.06 0.56
C LEU A 16 5.38 4.98 -0.73
N MET A 17 6.62 5.42 -0.69
CA MET A 17 7.51 5.37 -1.86
C MET A 17 7.78 3.94 -2.31
N ARG A 18 8.00 3.03 -1.37
CA ARG A 18 8.24 1.62 -1.68
C ARG A 18 7.03 0.96 -2.30
N ILE A 19 5.86 1.21 -1.73
CA ILE A 19 4.61 0.60 -2.18
C ILE A 19 4.22 1.15 -3.55
N THR A 20 4.30 2.46 -3.74
CA THR A 20 3.99 3.05 -5.05
C THR A 20 4.99 2.62 -6.11
N GLY A 21 6.26 2.46 -5.74
CA GLY A 21 7.29 1.91 -6.63
C GLY A 21 6.96 0.49 -7.08
N LEU A 22 6.48 -0.34 -6.14
CA LEU A 22 6.05 -1.70 -6.46
C LEU A 22 4.89 -1.69 -7.46
N MET A 23 3.91 -0.85 -7.22
CA MET A 23 2.74 -0.75 -8.11
C MET A 23 3.13 -0.26 -9.50
N LYS A 24 4.04 0.70 -9.57
CA LYS A 24 4.55 1.21 -10.84
C LYS A 24 5.25 0.10 -11.64
N ARG A 25 6.08 -0.69 -10.98
CA ARG A 25 6.79 -1.79 -11.64
C ARG A 25 5.84 -2.87 -12.14
N ARG A 26 4.71 -3.05 -11.46
CA ARG A 26 3.68 -4.02 -11.85
C ARG A 26 2.71 -3.47 -12.90
N GLY A 27 2.81 -2.19 -13.23
CA GLY A 27 1.92 -1.57 -14.20
C GLY A 27 0.51 -1.35 -13.68
N CYS A 28 0.34 -1.26 -12.36
CA CYS A 28 -0.97 -1.05 -11.77
C CYS A 28 -1.43 0.39 -11.94
N GLU A 29 -2.70 0.59 -12.25
CA GLU A 29 -3.29 1.91 -12.32
C GLU A 29 -3.84 2.30 -10.96
N VAL A 30 -3.25 3.31 -10.33
CA VAL A 30 -3.68 3.81 -9.04
C VAL A 30 -4.71 4.91 -9.24
N LYS A 31 -5.91 4.73 -8.68
CA LYS A 31 -7.01 5.69 -8.79
C LYS A 31 -6.97 6.74 -7.69
N SER A 32 -6.63 6.32 -6.48
CA SER A 32 -6.52 7.25 -5.36
C SER A 32 -5.57 6.68 -4.32
N LEU A 33 -5.04 7.59 -3.50
CA LEU A 33 -4.07 7.23 -2.49
C LEU A 33 -4.17 8.22 -1.35
N SER A 34 -4.22 7.72 -0.12
CA SER A 34 -4.18 8.58 1.05
C SER A 34 -3.26 7.99 2.11
N LEU A 35 -2.58 8.86 2.82
CA LEU A 35 -1.71 8.50 3.93
C LEU A 35 -2.04 9.42 5.09
N GLU A 36 -2.51 8.82 6.20
CA GLU A 36 -2.81 9.56 7.41
C GLU A 36 -1.84 9.18 8.51
N LEU A 37 -1.17 10.18 9.07
CA LEU A 37 -0.29 10.00 10.20
C LEU A 37 -1.11 9.98 11.48
N ASP A 38 -0.83 9.00 12.34
CA ASP A 38 -1.38 8.97 13.68
C ASP A 38 -0.47 9.81 14.58
N GLU A 39 -1.02 10.86 15.19
CA GLU A 39 -0.23 11.76 16.03
C GLU A 39 0.27 11.09 17.30
N ASP A 40 -0.44 10.07 17.77
CA ASP A 40 -0.13 9.39 19.02
C ASP A 40 0.83 8.21 18.86
N SER A 41 1.15 7.83 17.63
CA SER A 41 2.05 6.73 17.37
C SER A 41 2.91 7.02 16.14
N SER A 42 3.89 6.15 15.89
CA SER A 42 4.71 6.26 14.68
C SER A 42 4.06 5.59 13.46
N MET A 43 2.84 5.09 13.64
CA MET A 43 2.13 4.38 12.58
C MET A 43 1.34 5.33 11.71
N SER A 44 1.17 4.94 10.46
CA SER A 44 0.34 5.66 9.50
C SER A 44 -0.64 4.67 8.85
N THR A 45 -1.80 5.18 8.46
CA THR A 45 -2.78 4.39 7.71
C THR A 45 -2.70 4.77 6.26
N LEU A 46 -2.46 3.78 5.42
CA LEU A 46 -2.37 3.95 3.97
C LEU A 46 -3.58 3.31 3.32
N VAL A 47 -4.27 4.07 2.47
CA VAL A 47 -5.40 3.57 1.70
C VAL A 47 -5.14 3.81 0.23
N ILE A 48 -5.14 2.75 -0.55
CA ILE A 48 -4.87 2.82 -1.99
C ILE A 48 -6.03 2.17 -2.73
N THR A 49 -6.60 2.89 -3.69
CA THR A 49 -7.59 2.35 -4.62
C THR A 49 -6.93 2.21 -5.97
N LEU A 50 -6.96 1.01 -6.52
CA LEU A 50 -6.26 0.70 -7.77
C LEU A 50 -7.11 -0.23 -8.64
N VAL A 51 -6.74 -0.31 -9.91
CA VAL A 51 -7.36 -1.24 -10.85
C VAL A 51 -6.50 -2.50 -10.90
N ALA A 52 -7.07 -3.62 -10.46
CA ALA A 52 -6.39 -4.90 -10.44
C ALA A 52 -7.41 -6.03 -10.39
N ASN A 53 -7.06 -7.18 -10.96
CA ASN A 53 -7.86 -8.38 -10.75
C ASN A 53 -7.42 -9.07 -9.45
N ASP A 54 -8.11 -10.16 -9.09
CA ASP A 54 -7.85 -10.85 -7.83
C ASP A 54 -6.42 -11.39 -7.74
N ASP A 55 -5.91 -11.96 -8.83
CA ASP A 55 -4.55 -12.51 -8.85
C ASP A 55 -3.50 -11.42 -8.71
N GLU A 56 -3.69 -10.30 -9.39
CA GLU A 56 -2.78 -9.16 -9.27
C GLU A 56 -2.80 -8.60 -7.85
N MET A 57 -3.98 -8.51 -7.25
CA MET A 57 -4.13 -8.01 -5.89
C MET A 57 -3.44 -8.92 -4.89
N ASP A 58 -3.60 -10.25 -5.04
CA ASP A 58 -2.94 -11.23 -4.17
C ASP A 58 -1.42 -11.10 -4.27
N ASN A 59 -0.89 -10.91 -5.47
CA ASN A 59 0.54 -10.71 -5.68
C ASN A 59 1.05 -9.45 -5.00
N ILE A 60 0.31 -8.36 -5.12
CA ILE A 60 0.68 -7.08 -4.50
C ILE A 60 0.73 -7.24 -2.98
N ILE A 61 -0.30 -7.85 -2.40
CA ILE A 61 -0.37 -8.06 -0.95
C ILE A 61 0.79 -8.94 -0.48
N MET A 62 1.09 -10.00 -1.21
CA MET A 62 2.20 -10.89 -0.88
C MET A 62 3.53 -10.16 -0.87
N GLN A 63 3.75 -9.29 -1.86
CA GLN A 63 4.97 -8.50 -1.94
C GLN A 63 5.05 -7.48 -0.80
N MET A 64 3.93 -6.84 -0.48
CA MET A 64 3.88 -5.85 0.59
C MET A 64 4.18 -6.46 1.95
N ARG A 65 3.78 -7.71 2.19
CA ARG A 65 4.07 -8.41 3.45
C ARG A 65 5.56 -8.62 3.69
N ARG A 66 6.39 -8.52 2.66
CA ARG A 66 7.84 -8.63 2.78
C ARG A 66 8.50 -7.32 3.22
N PHE A 67 7.77 -6.22 3.17
CA PHE A 67 8.30 -4.94 3.63
C PHE A 67 8.27 -4.89 5.15
N GLN A 68 9.42 -4.54 5.77
CA GLN A 68 9.54 -4.51 7.22
C GLN A 68 8.62 -3.47 7.87
N ASP A 69 8.31 -2.40 7.16
CA ASP A 69 7.53 -1.29 7.68
C ASP A 69 6.03 -1.48 7.51
N VAL A 70 5.58 -2.57 6.88
CA VAL A 70 4.15 -2.87 6.71
C VAL A 70 3.73 -3.86 7.78
N PHE A 71 2.77 -3.47 8.63
CA PHE A 71 2.38 -4.26 9.79
C PHE A 71 1.02 -4.92 9.66
N GLN A 72 0.13 -4.32 8.89
CA GLN A 72 -1.23 -4.86 8.74
C GLN A 72 -1.77 -4.48 7.37
N LEU A 73 -2.41 -5.43 6.73
CA LEU A 73 -3.00 -5.25 5.41
C LEU A 73 -4.51 -5.52 5.43
#